data_f291917a2fa4f74118c82d36c10a7bf9
#
_entry.id   f291917a2fa4f74118c82d36c10a7bf9
#
_cell.length_a   1.000
_cell.length_b   1.000
_cell.length_c   1.000
_cell.angle_alpha   90.00
_cell.angle_beta   90.00
_cell.angle_gamma   90.00
#
_symmetry.space_group_name_H-M   'P 1'
#
loop_
_entity.id
_entity.type
_entity.pdbx_description
1 polymer ?
#
loop_
_entity_poly.entity_id
_entity_poly.type
_entity_poly.pdbx_seq_one_letter_code
_entity_poly.pdbx_strand_id
1 'polypeptide(L)'
;MIRDIKAREVLDSRGNPTIEADVILESGATGTACAPSGASTGSREALELRDGDTSRYLGKGVLKAVAAVNGPIRNALIGMDAKDQFSLDNRMLDLDGTENKTNLGANAILAVSLAAAKAAAAEKGVPLYAHIADLNGTPGQYSMPLPMMNILNGGEHADNNVDIQEFMVQPVGFTSFREGLRCGTEIFHALKAVLKARGLSTAVGDEGGFAPNLGSNEEALVVIEQAVANAGYQLGKDVTLALDCAASEFYRDGQYDLSGEGKQFSSNGFSDYLAELCDRYPILSVEDGLDESDWDGWEYLTRKLGQKVQLVGDDLFVTNSRILKEGISRGVGNSILIKFNQIGTLSETLDAIKMAREAGYTAVISHRSGETEDTTIADLAVGTCAGQIKTGSLCRSDRVAKYNRLLRIEEALGEKAIYRGRNEIKGQ
;
A
#
# COMPACT_ATOMS: atom_id res chain seq x y z
N MET A 1 -0.35 -29.77 9.53
CA MET A 1 0.95 -29.49 10.15
C MET A 1 1.96 -29.11 9.08
N ILE A 2 2.89 -28.21 9.39
CA ILE A 2 3.96 -27.81 8.48
C ILE A 2 4.98 -28.96 8.38
N ARG A 3 5.19 -29.42 7.16
CA ARG A 3 6.18 -30.47 6.84
C ARG A 3 7.52 -29.87 6.45
N ASP A 4 7.53 -28.81 5.67
CA ASP A 4 8.75 -28.19 5.16
C ASP A 4 8.52 -26.69 4.85
N ILE A 5 9.62 -25.94 4.87
CA ILE A 5 9.67 -24.52 4.47
C ILE A 5 10.91 -24.33 3.62
N LYS A 6 10.76 -23.67 2.47
CA LYS A 6 11.87 -23.36 1.55
C LYS A 6 11.79 -21.91 1.11
N ALA A 7 12.93 -21.27 1.02
CA ALA A 7 13.02 -19.92 0.48
C ALA A 7 14.07 -19.82 -0.61
N ARG A 8 13.93 -18.81 -1.44
CA ARG A 8 14.82 -18.47 -2.54
C ARG A 8 14.82 -16.98 -2.81
N GLU A 9 15.86 -16.53 -3.47
CA GLU A 9 15.94 -15.20 -4.06
C GLU A 9 15.17 -15.19 -5.38
N VAL A 10 14.31 -14.17 -5.59
CA VAL A 10 13.65 -13.88 -6.86
C VAL A 10 13.84 -12.39 -7.17
N LEU A 11 13.47 -11.94 -8.36
CA LEU A 11 13.57 -10.53 -8.73
C LEU A 11 12.23 -9.82 -8.57
N ASP A 12 12.27 -8.59 -8.08
CA ASP A 12 11.12 -7.70 -8.02
C ASP A 12 10.94 -6.88 -9.31
N SER A 13 9.93 -6.03 -9.35
CA SER A 13 9.57 -5.19 -10.49
C SER A 13 10.63 -4.15 -10.89
N ARG A 14 11.60 -3.89 -10.01
CA ARG A 14 12.73 -3.00 -10.28
C ARG A 14 14.01 -3.75 -10.66
N GLY A 15 13.94 -5.08 -10.75
CA GLY A 15 15.12 -5.93 -11.01
C GLY A 15 16.02 -6.10 -9.80
N ASN A 16 15.54 -5.83 -8.59
CA ASN A 16 16.25 -6.08 -7.35
C ASN A 16 15.85 -7.43 -6.75
N PRO A 17 16.76 -8.12 -6.05
CA PRO A 17 16.42 -9.34 -5.34
C PRO A 17 15.37 -9.08 -4.24
N THR A 18 14.47 -10.05 -4.08
CA THR A 18 13.59 -10.16 -2.93
C THR A 18 13.42 -11.62 -2.56
N ILE A 19 12.80 -11.89 -1.42
CA ILE A 19 12.64 -13.26 -0.91
C ILE A 19 11.26 -13.83 -1.28
N GLU A 20 11.26 -15.08 -1.72
CA GLU A 20 10.07 -15.92 -1.88
C GLU A 20 10.18 -17.13 -0.97
N ALA A 21 9.08 -17.46 -0.28
CA ALA A 21 9.03 -18.64 0.57
C ALA A 21 7.86 -19.55 0.18
N ASP A 22 8.09 -20.87 0.29
CA ASP A 22 7.08 -21.91 0.23
C ASP A 22 6.87 -22.49 1.63
N VAL A 23 5.62 -22.66 2.03
CA VAL A 23 5.23 -23.46 3.19
C VAL A 23 4.50 -24.68 2.67
N ILE A 24 4.99 -25.88 3.01
CA ILE A 24 4.48 -27.16 2.54
C ILE A 24 3.91 -27.93 3.75
N LEU A 25 2.65 -28.32 3.67
CA LEU A 25 1.97 -29.04 4.74
C LEU A 25 2.06 -30.56 4.54
N GLU A 26 1.82 -31.33 5.61
CA GLU A 26 1.77 -32.79 5.58
C GLU A 26 0.71 -33.33 4.61
N SER A 27 -0.39 -32.58 4.43
CA SER A 27 -1.45 -32.89 3.45
C SER A 27 -1.00 -32.74 2.00
N GLY A 28 0.15 -32.11 1.73
CA GLY A 28 0.60 -31.73 0.41
C GLY A 28 0.16 -30.33 -0.02
N ALA A 29 -0.72 -29.67 0.72
CA ALA A 29 -1.08 -28.27 0.46
C ALA A 29 0.16 -27.37 0.60
N THR A 30 0.29 -26.41 -0.31
CA THR A 30 1.44 -25.50 -0.36
C THR A 30 0.98 -24.06 -0.53
N GLY A 31 1.66 -23.15 0.12
CA GLY A 31 1.51 -21.71 -0.08
C GLY A 31 2.84 -21.10 -0.44
N THR A 32 2.84 -20.16 -1.39
CA THR A 32 4.02 -19.43 -1.85
C THR A 32 3.76 -17.94 -1.75
N ALA A 33 4.68 -17.18 -1.18
CA ALA A 33 4.58 -15.74 -1.06
C ALA A 33 5.92 -15.04 -1.22
N CYS A 34 5.86 -13.81 -1.75
CA CYS A 34 7.00 -12.92 -1.89
C CYS A 34 6.84 -11.72 -0.95
N ALA A 35 7.95 -11.17 -0.48
CA ALA A 35 7.97 -9.90 0.24
C ALA A 35 8.21 -8.75 -0.75
N PRO A 36 7.40 -7.67 -0.72
CA PRO A 36 7.66 -6.46 -1.51
C PRO A 36 8.74 -5.60 -0.85
N SER A 37 9.22 -4.57 -1.57
CA SER A 37 10.28 -3.67 -1.10
C SER A 37 9.96 -2.21 -1.46
N GLY A 38 10.19 -1.27 -0.54
CA GLY A 38 9.96 0.16 -0.77
C GLY A 38 11.14 0.89 -1.39
N ALA A 39 10.87 1.98 -2.13
CA ALA A 39 11.87 2.96 -2.55
C ALA A 39 12.02 4.05 -1.48
N SER A 40 10.92 4.73 -1.13
CA SER A 40 10.86 5.58 0.06
C SER A 40 10.42 4.74 1.26
N THR A 41 11.09 4.90 2.40
CA THR A 41 10.82 4.10 3.59
C THR A 41 10.72 4.99 4.81
N GLY A 42 9.73 4.70 5.67
CA GLY A 42 9.63 5.34 6.98
C GLY A 42 10.79 4.92 7.88
N SER A 43 11.29 5.85 8.67
CA SER A 43 12.45 5.59 9.55
C SER A 43 12.18 4.53 10.62
N ARG A 44 10.92 4.28 10.92
CA ARG A 44 10.47 3.34 11.95
C ARG A 44 9.96 2.00 11.39
N GLU A 45 10.13 1.75 10.10
CA GLU A 45 9.79 0.45 9.52
C GLU A 45 10.64 -0.68 10.10
N ALA A 46 10.06 -1.89 10.17
CA ALA A 46 10.83 -3.10 10.48
C ALA A 46 11.91 -3.34 9.42
N LEU A 47 13.02 -3.95 9.82
CA LEU A 47 14.21 -4.08 8.99
C LEU A 47 14.01 -5.04 7.82
N GLU A 48 14.19 -4.54 6.60
CA GLU A 48 14.42 -5.37 5.42
C GLU A 48 15.89 -5.82 5.42
N LEU A 49 16.11 -7.11 5.63
CA LEU A 49 17.47 -7.65 5.72
C LEU A 49 18.07 -7.83 4.32
N ARG A 50 19.12 -7.06 4.03
CA ARG A 50 19.94 -7.14 2.82
C ARG A 50 21.35 -7.59 3.16
N ASP A 51 22.02 -8.24 2.19
CA ASP A 51 23.34 -8.82 2.43
C ASP A 51 24.46 -7.78 2.59
N GLY A 52 24.35 -6.65 1.88
CA GLY A 52 25.38 -5.61 1.87
C GLY A 52 26.66 -6.00 1.12
N ASP A 53 26.68 -7.15 0.47
CA ASP A 53 27.80 -7.60 -0.36
C ASP A 53 27.75 -6.91 -1.72
N THR A 54 28.56 -5.88 -1.90
CA THR A 54 28.57 -5.04 -3.11
C THR A 54 29.02 -5.80 -4.38
N SER A 55 29.65 -6.96 -4.24
CA SER A 55 30.04 -7.82 -5.36
C SER A 55 28.85 -8.57 -5.97
N ARG A 56 27.70 -8.55 -5.29
CA ARG A 56 26.51 -9.29 -5.67
C ARG A 56 25.29 -8.37 -5.59
N TYR A 57 24.58 -8.17 -6.73
CA TYR A 57 23.39 -7.29 -6.80
C TYR A 57 23.61 -5.90 -6.18
N LEU A 58 24.80 -5.34 -6.29
CA LEU A 58 25.16 -4.03 -5.74
C LEU A 58 24.86 -3.89 -4.23
N GLY A 59 24.98 -4.98 -3.49
CA GLY A 59 24.71 -5.02 -2.05
C GLY A 59 23.25 -5.34 -1.70
N LYS A 60 22.37 -5.48 -2.69
CA LYS A 60 20.91 -5.66 -2.46
C LYS A 60 20.47 -7.13 -2.41
N GLY A 61 21.39 -8.09 -2.46
CA GLY A 61 21.06 -9.52 -2.29
C GLY A 61 20.34 -9.80 -0.99
N VAL A 62 19.60 -10.91 -0.92
CA VAL A 62 18.80 -11.32 0.25
C VAL A 62 19.14 -12.74 0.73
N LEU A 63 20.36 -13.22 0.48
CA LEU A 63 20.77 -14.58 0.89
C LEU A 63 20.78 -14.76 2.40
N LYS A 64 21.04 -13.70 3.19
CA LYS A 64 20.93 -13.75 4.65
C LYS A 64 19.49 -14.02 5.10
N ALA A 65 18.53 -13.36 4.47
CA ALA A 65 17.10 -13.59 4.73
C ALA A 65 16.68 -15.00 4.29
N VAL A 66 17.15 -15.45 3.13
CA VAL A 66 16.93 -16.82 2.65
C VAL A 66 17.47 -17.84 3.64
N ALA A 67 18.69 -17.65 4.14
CA ALA A 67 19.30 -18.52 5.14
C ALA A 67 18.51 -18.52 6.46
N ALA A 68 17.98 -17.38 6.87
CA ALA A 68 17.11 -17.27 8.06
C ALA A 68 15.85 -18.14 7.93
N VAL A 69 15.24 -18.17 6.74
CA VAL A 69 14.07 -19.00 6.47
C VAL A 69 14.45 -20.49 6.40
N ASN A 70 15.48 -20.83 5.63
CA ASN A 70 15.87 -22.23 5.39
C ASN A 70 16.53 -22.90 6.61
N GLY A 71 16.93 -22.14 7.61
CA GLY A 71 17.53 -22.59 8.85
C GLY A 71 16.65 -22.38 10.07
N PRO A 72 16.88 -21.32 10.85
CA PRO A 72 16.21 -21.14 12.16
C PRO A 72 14.68 -21.06 12.06
N ILE A 73 14.10 -20.36 11.09
CA ILE A 73 12.65 -20.26 10.95
C ILE A 73 12.05 -21.63 10.63
N ARG A 74 12.60 -22.31 9.62
CA ARG A 74 12.17 -23.67 9.25
C ARG A 74 12.19 -24.59 10.45
N ASN A 75 13.30 -24.62 11.17
CA ASN A 75 13.47 -25.51 12.33
C ASN A 75 12.47 -25.20 13.46
N ALA A 76 12.12 -23.93 13.66
CA ALA A 76 11.19 -23.52 14.69
C ALA A 76 9.73 -23.83 14.34
N LEU A 77 9.37 -23.84 13.06
CA LEU A 77 7.97 -23.94 12.62
C LEU A 77 7.53 -25.33 12.15
N ILE A 78 8.47 -26.24 11.80
CA ILE A 78 8.12 -27.61 11.43
C ILE A 78 7.30 -28.25 12.55
N GLY A 79 6.20 -28.89 12.16
CA GLY A 79 5.28 -29.55 13.08
C GLY A 79 4.20 -28.66 13.67
N MET A 80 4.26 -27.35 13.44
CA MET A 80 3.20 -26.42 13.85
C MET A 80 2.01 -26.45 12.89
N ASP A 81 0.83 -26.08 13.39
CA ASP A 81 -0.37 -25.98 12.56
C ASP A 81 -0.40 -24.67 11.79
N ALA A 82 -0.39 -24.73 10.47
CA ALA A 82 -0.44 -23.56 9.60
C ALA A 82 -1.74 -22.73 9.74
N LYS A 83 -2.81 -23.34 10.26
CA LYS A 83 -4.08 -22.65 10.52
C LYS A 83 -4.02 -21.74 11.75
N ASP A 84 -3.08 -21.98 12.65
CA ASP A 84 -2.84 -21.13 13.81
C ASP A 84 -1.83 -20.03 13.49
N GLN A 85 -2.26 -19.06 12.71
CA GLN A 85 -1.43 -17.95 12.22
C GLN A 85 -0.75 -17.17 13.36
N PHE A 86 -1.49 -16.87 14.42
CA PHE A 86 -0.98 -16.08 15.53
C PHE A 86 0.17 -16.79 16.24
N SER A 87 0.03 -18.08 16.49
CA SER A 87 1.11 -18.87 17.11
C SER A 87 2.36 -18.97 16.23
N LEU A 88 2.18 -19.13 14.90
CA LEU A 88 3.29 -19.13 13.95
C LEU A 88 4.03 -17.81 13.93
N ASP A 89 3.29 -16.72 13.80
CA ASP A 89 3.86 -15.38 13.75
C ASP A 89 4.57 -15.04 15.05
N ASN A 90 3.95 -15.32 16.20
CA ASN A 90 4.57 -15.11 17.52
C ASN A 90 5.83 -15.95 17.70
N ARG A 91 5.84 -17.18 17.19
CA ARG A 91 7.04 -18.03 17.26
C ARG A 91 8.22 -17.41 16.49
N MET A 92 7.95 -16.82 15.33
CA MET A 92 8.97 -16.13 14.55
C MET A 92 9.44 -14.83 15.23
N LEU A 93 8.52 -14.07 15.85
CA LEU A 93 8.86 -12.87 16.61
C LEU A 93 9.73 -13.19 17.83
N ASP A 94 9.40 -14.24 18.58
CA ASP A 94 10.20 -14.69 19.71
C ASP A 94 11.59 -15.18 19.26
N LEU A 95 11.66 -15.86 18.13
CA LEU A 95 12.92 -16.35 17.56
C LEU A 95 13.83 -15.19 17.15
N ASP A 96 13.29 -14.12 16.56
CA ASP A 96 14.05 -12.90 16.24
C ASP A 96 14.48 -12.17 17.52
N GLY A 97 13.59 -11.99 18.46
CA GLY A 97 13.84 -11.42 19.79
C GLY A 97 14.11 -9.91 19.79
N THR A 98 13.96 -9.21 18.65
CA THR A 98 14.14 -7.75 18.56
C THR A 98 12.85 -7.04 18.16
N GLU A 99 12.74 -5.76 18.52
CA GLU A 99 11.56 -4.98 18.19
C GLU A 99 11.38 -4.79 16.68
N ASN A 100 12.47 -4.52 15.98
CA ASN A 100 12.47 -4.20 14.54
C ASN A 100 12.86 -5.38 13.64
N LYS A 101 12.86 -6.60 14.16
CA LYS A 101 13.14 -7.82 13.39
C LYS A 101 14.55 -7.82 12.75
N THR A 102 15.52 -7.29 13.51
CA THR A 102 16.88 -7.06 13.01
C THR A 102 17.71 -8.33 12.84
N ASN A 103 17.36 -9.42 13.53
CA ASN A 103 18.11 -10.67 13.49
C ASN A 103 17.74 -11.57 12.31
N LEU A 104 16.43 -11.71 12.03
CA LEU A 104 15.94 -12.57 10.93
C LEU A 104 15.59 -11.77 9.68
N GLY A 105 15.17 -10.52 9.85
CA GLY A 105 14.67 -9.66 8.80
C GLY A 105 13.14 -9.74 8.66
N ALA A 106 12.48 -8.58 8.57
CA ALA A 106 11.04 -8.50 8.36
C ALA A 106 10.62 -9.16 7.04
N ASN A 107 11.45 -9.07 6.00
CA ASN A 107 11.21 -9.70 4.71
C ASN A 107 11.17 -11.24 4.82
N ALA A 108 12.11 -11.84 5.54
CA ALA A 108 12.13 -13.29 5.79
C ALA A 108 10.88 -13.75 6.56
N ILE A 109 10.57 -13.06 7.66
CA ILE A 109 9.41 -13.38 8.52
C ILE A 109 8.11 -13.23 7.72
N LEU A 110 7.95 -12.13 6.98
CA LEU A 110 6.74 -11.87 6.20
C LEU A 110 6.49 -12.92 5.12
N ALA A 111 7.52 -13.28 4.35
CA ALA A 111 7.36 -14.28 3.30
C ALA A 111 6.82 -15.61 3.86
N VAL A 112 7.31 -16.05 5.00
CA VAL A 112 6.83 -17.26 5.68
C VAL A 112 5.42 -17.06 6.24
N SER A 113 5.16 -15.94 6.89
CA SER A 113 3.84 -15.61 7.46
C SER A 113 2.74 -15.68 6.40
N LEU A 114 2.96 -15.05 5.25
CA LEU A 114 2.01 -15.05 4.13
C LEU A 114 1.91 -16.42 3.44
N ALA A 115 3.03 -17.10 3.24
CA ALA A 115 3.05 -18.44 2.66
C ALA A 115 2.29 -19.45 3.52
N ALA A 116 2.42 -19.35 4.85
CA ALA A 116 1.67 -20.18 5.79
C ALA A 116 0.15 -19.95 5.69
N ALA A 117 -0.29 -18.69 5.58
CA ALA A 117 -1.70 -18.35 5.40
C ALA A 117 -2.25 -18.94 4.09
N LYS A 118 -1.49 -18.86 3.01
CA LYS A 118 -1.87 -19.46 1.72
C LYS A 118 -1.94 -20.99 1.77
N ALA A 119 -0.98 -21.62 2.43
CA ALA A 119 -1.00 -23.08 2.64
C ALA A 119 -2.21 -23.52 3.46
N ALA A 120 -2.54 -22.79 4.53
CA ALA A 120 -3.72 -23.06 5.36
C ALA A 120 -5.02 -22.90 4.57
N ALA A 121 -5.14 -21.87 3.75
CA ALA A 121 -6.30 -21.67 2.87
C ALA A 121 -6.44 -22.83 1.87
N ALA A 122 -5.34 -23.26 1.25
CA ALA A 122 -5.31 -24.39 0.32
C ALA A 122 -5.74 -25.70 1.01
N GLU A 123 -5.24 -25.96 2.22
CA GLU A 123 -5.63 -27.15 3.00
C GLU A 123 -7.11 -27.14 3.36
N LYS A 124 -7.66 -25.99 3.69
CA LYS A 124 -9.10 -25.79 3.97
C LYS A 124 -9.96 -25.86 2.71
N GLY A 125 -9.36 -25.81 1.52
CA GLY A 125 -10.09 -25.74 0.25
C GLY A 125 -10.88 -24.46 0.06
N VAL A 126 -10.42 -23.34 0.62
CA VAL A 126 -11.06 -22.03 0.53
C VAL A 126 -10.12 -21.02 -0.14
N PRO A 127 -10.65 -19.96 -0.77
CA PRO A 127 -9.80 -18.87 -1.29
C PRO A 127 -9.13 -18.12 -0.14
N LEU A 128 -8.00 -17.48 -0.42
CA LEU A 128 -7.21 -16.79 0.59
C LEU A 128 -8.01 -15.70 1.31
N TYR A 129 -8.82 -14.93 0.61
CA TYR A 129 -9.64 -13.89 1.24
C TYR A 129 -10.62 -14.45 2.28
N ALA A 130 -11.14 -15.66 2.08
CA ALA A 130 -12.01 -16.33 3.04
C ALA A 130 -11.24 -16.74 4.29
N HIS A 131 -10.04 -17.30 4.13
CA HIS A 131 -9.18 -17.63 5.26
C HIS A 131 -8.75 -16.39 6.05
N ILE A 132 -8.42 -15.30 5.35
CA ILE A 132 -8.10 -14.01 5.98
C ILE A 132 -9.30 -13.49 6.79
N ALA A 133 -10.52 -13.58 6.26
CA ALA A 133 -11.72 -13.20 7.00
C ALA A 133 -11.89 -14.01 8.28
N ASP A 134 -11.60 -15.31 8.24
CA ASP A 134 -11.61 -16.15 9.45
C ASP A 134 -10.58 -15.66 10.48
N LEU A 135 -9.34 -15.39 10.04
CA LEU A 135 -8.29 -14.86 10.90
C LEU A 135 -8.62 -13.48 11.47
N ASN A 136 -9.34 -12.66 10.71
CA ASN A 136 -9.79 -11.33 11.12
C ASN A 136 -10.98 -11.37 12.10
N GLY A 137 -11.53 -12.53 12.37
CA GLY A 137 -12.71 -12.68 13.23
C GLY A 137 -14.03 -12.27 12.57
N THR A 138 -14.07 -12.17 11.25
CA THR A 138 -15.24 -11.76 10.45
C THR A 138 -15.55 -12.77 9.34
N PRO A 139 -15.73 -14.06 9.68
CA PRO A 139 -15.92 -15.08 8.66
C PRO A 139 -17.14 -14.79 7.78
N GLY A 140 -16.97 -14.97 6.47
CA GLY A 140 -18.03 -14.75 5.49
C GLY A 140 -18.34 -13.27 5.18
N GLN A 141 -17.63 -12.33 5.77
CA GLN A 141 -17.79 -10.90 5.50
C GLN A 141 -16.71 -10.44 4.51
N TYR A 142 -17.16 -9.95 3.36
CA TYR A 142 -16.29 -9.49 2.28
C TYR A 142 -16.78 -8.18 1.70
N SER A 143 -15.87 -7.36 1.18
CA SER A 143 -16.20 -6.21 0.35
C SER A 143 -15.14 -6.01 -0.72
N MET A 144 -15.56 -5.46 -1.88
CA MET A 144 -14.64 -5.06 -2.93
C MET A 144 -14.08 -3.68 -2.58
N PRO A 145 -12.75 -3.50 -2.56
CA PRO A 145 -12.16 -2.22 -2.19
C PRO A 145 -12.32 -1.17 -3.30
N LEU A 146 -12.50 0.09 -2.90
CA LEU A 146 -12.35 1.25 -3.77
C LEU A 146 -10.85 1.37 -4.15
N PRO A 147 -10.49 1.33 -5.44
CA PRO A 147 -9.10 1.50 -5.82
C PRO A 147 -8.71 2.98 -5.89
N MET A 148 -7.52 3.28 -5.37
CA MET A 148 -6.85 4.57 -5.53
C MET A 148 -5.76 4.36 -6.59
N MET A 149 -6.03 4.79 -7.82
CA MET A 149 -5.20 4.46 -8.98
C MET A 149 -4.21 5.59 -9.28
N ASN A 150 -2.93 5.32 -9.08
CA ASN A 150 -1.85 6.28 -9.27
C ASN A 150 -1.55 6.47 -10.77
N ILE A 151 -2.04 7.55 -11.37
CA ILE A 151 -1.90 7.80 -12.82
C ILE A 151 -0.85 8.83 -13.19
N LEU A 152 -0.36 9.63 -12.23
CA LEU A 152 0.69 10.61 -12.44
C LEU A 152 1.63 10.64 -11.24
N ASN A 153 2.93 10.58 -11.49
CA ASN A 153 3.97 10.45 -10.50
C ASN A 153 4.88 11.68 -10.44
N GLY A 154 5.37 11.97 -9.24
CA GLY A 154 6.43 12.91 -8.94
C GLY A 154 7.32 12.37 -7.82
N GLY A 155 8.06 13.23 -7.14
CA GLY A 155 8.91 12.87 -6.02
C GLY A 155 9.85 11.69 -6.31
N GLU A 156 9.97 10.79 -5.37
CA GLU A 156 10.84 9.60 -5.49
C GLU A 156 10.33 8.55 -6.51
N HIS A 157 9.09 8.66 -6.99
CA HIS A 157 8.51 7.75 -7.96
C HIS A 157 8.73 8.15 -9.42
N ALA A 158 9.39 9.29 -9.67
CA ALA A 158 9.61 9.81 -11.01
C ALA A 158 10.89 10.64 -11.10
N ASP A 159 11.57 10.56 -12.22
CA ASP A 159 12.67 11.47 -12.56
C ASP A 159 12.11 12.70 -13.28
N ASN A 160 11.47 13.60 -12.51
CA ASN A 160 10.87 14.83 -13.01
C ASN A 160 10.90 15.93 -11.94
N ASN A 161 10.24 17.07 -12.22
CA ASN A 161 10.23 18.25 -11.35
C ASN A 161 8.97 18.41 -10.50
N VAL A 162 8.13 17.37 -10.40
CA VAL A 162 6.90 17.40 -9.60
C VAL A 162 7.22 16.95 -8.17
N ASP A 163 6.88 17.76 -7.17
CA ASP A 163 7.26 17.50 -5.77
C ASP A 163 6.36 16.46 -5.10
N ILE A 164 5.04 16.54 -5.30
CA ILE A 164 4.08 15.57 -4.77
C ILE A 164 4.27 14.22 -5.49
N GLN A 165 4.37 13.15 -4.70
CA GLN A 165 4.81 11.84 -5.20
C GLN A 165 3.79 11.12 -6.04
N GLU A 166 2.50 11.18 -5.67
CA GLU A 166 1.43 10.47 -6.37
C GLU A 166 0.17 11.32 -6.52
N PHE A 167 -0.40 11.26 -7.72
CA PHE A 167 -1.74 11.81 -8.03
C PHE A 167 -2.62 10.64 -8.47
N MET A 168 -3.68 10.41 -7.73
CA MET A 168 -4.54 9.23 -7.88
C MET A 168 -5.96 9.61 -8.24
N VAL A 169 -6.63 8.75 -9.00
CA VAL A 169 -8.07 8.82 -9.24
C VAL A 169 -8.79 7.72 -8.47
N GLN A 170 -9.98 8.06 -7.95
CA GLN A 170 -10.83 7.17 -7.16
C GLN A 170 -12.19 7.08 -7.84
N PRO A 171 -12.59 5.91 -8.39
CA PRO A 171 -13.86 5.76 -9.10
C PRO A 171 -15.02 5.55 -8.11
N VAL A 172 -15.45 6.63 -7.47
CA VAL A 172 -16.41 6.63 -6.36
C VAL A 172 -17.88 6.50 -6.78
N GLY A 173 -18.21 6.83 -8.04
CA GLY A 173 -19.58 6.89 -8.53
C GLY A 173 -20.09 5.62 -9.21
N PHE A 174 -19.56 4.46 -8.87
CA PHE A 174 -19.88 3.18 -9.50
C PHE A 174 -20.43 2.19 -8.48
N THR A 175 -21.13 1.17 -8.96
CA THR A 175 -21.75 0.13 -8.14
C THR A 175 -21.00 -1.21 -8.17
N SER A 176 -19.93 -1.32 -8.97
CA SER A 176 -19.08 -2.49 -9.04
C SER A 176 -17.61 -2.10 -9.18
N PHE A 177 -16.74 -2.95 -8.67
CA PHE A 177 -15.29 -2.80 -8.84
C PHE A 177 -14.92 -2.81 -10.33
N ARG A 178 -15.51 -3.70 -11.11
CA ARG A 178 -15.23 -3.83 -12.54
C ARG A 178 -15.48 -2.53 -13.30
N GLU A 179 -16.60 -1.87 -13.06
CA GLU A 179 -16.92 -0.60 -13.73
C GLU A 179 -16.03 0.54 -13.22
N GLY A 180 -15.67 0.53 -11.94
CA GLY A 180 -14.69 1.47 -11.39
C GLY A 180 -13.31 1.30 -12.03
N LEU A 181 -12.84 0.06 -12.18
CA LEU A 181 -11.57 -0.24 -12.85
C LEU A 181 -11.59 0.18 -14.33
N ARG A 182 -12.68 -0.07 -15.03
CA ARG A 182 -12.90 0.40 -16.41
C ARG A 182 -12.76 1.91 -16.50
N CYS A 183 -13.42 2.64 -15.61
CA CYS A 183 -13.33 4.10 -15.54
C CYS A 183 -11.88 4.57 -15.39
N GLY A 184 -11.16 4.03 -14.43
CA GLY A 184 -9.75 4.37 -14.20
C GLY A 184 -8.88 4.08 -15.42
N THR A 185 -9.09 2.95 -16.09
CA THR A 185 -8.36 2.57 -17.30
C THR A 185 -8.62 3.55 -18.45
N GLU A 186 -9.87 3.94 -18.66
CA GLU A 186 -10.24 4.90 -19.71
C GLU A 186 -9.63 6.29 -19.41
N ILE A 187 -9.62 6.72 -18.15
CA ILE A 187 -8.96 7.97 -17.74
C ILE A 187 -7.44 7.88 -17.96
N PHE A 188 -6.83 6.76 -17.63
CA PHE A 188 -5.40 6.54 -17.87
C PHE A 188 -5.03 6.72 -19.35
N HIS A 189 -5.79 6.15 -20.26
CA HIS A 189 -5.55 6.32 -21.69
C HIS A 189 -5.86 7.73 -22.17
N ALA A 190 -6.89 8.39 -21.65
CA ALA A 190 -7.17 9.78 -21.94
C ALA A 190 -6.04 10.70 -21.47
N LEU A 191 -5.46 10.43 -20.29
CA LEU A 191 -4.33 11.19 -19.77
C LEU A 191 -3.10 11.03 -20.67
N LYS A 192 -2.83 9.83 -21.15
CA LYS A 192 -1.76 9.59 -22.13
C LYS A 192 -1.93 10.48 -23.36
N ALA A 193 -3.13 10.57 -23.89
CA ALA A 193 -3.44 11.40 -25.06
C ALA A 193 -3.27 12.90 -24.74
N VAL A 194 -3.70 13.37 -23.58
CA VAL A 194 -3.53 14.77 -23.14
C VAL A 194 -2.04 15.12 -23.06
N LEU A 195 -1.24 14.28 -22.40
CA LEU A 195 0.21 14.52 -22.27
C LEU A 195 0.90 14.53 -23.64
N LYS A 196 0.57 13.58 -24.50
CA LYS A 196 1.12 13.51 -25.86
C LYS A 196 0.79 14.75 -26.67
N ALA A 197 -0.45 15.24 -26.61
CA ALA A 197 -0.89 16.44 -27.32
C ALA A 197 -0.15 17.70 -26.84
N ARG A 198 0.31 17.72 -25.59
CA ARG A 198 1.14 18.81 -25.02
C ARG A 198 2.64 18.65 -25.30
N GLY A 199 3.05 17.59 -25.99
CA GLY A 199 4.46 17.28 -26.22
C GLY A 199 5.21 16.80 -24.98
N LEU A 200 4.48 16.31 -23.95
CA LEU A 200 5.04 15.83 -22.70
C LEU A 200 5.31 14.31 -22.75
N SER A 201 6.23 13.85 -21.90
CA SER A 201 6.58 12.43 -21.79
C SER A 201 5.37 11.59 -21.37
N THR A 202 5.21 10.44 -22.02
CA THR A 202 4.27 9.39 -21.62
C THR A 202 4.98 8.16 -21.08
N ALA A 203 6.27 8.28 -20.72
CA ALA A 203 6.98 7.26 -19.98
C ALA A 203 6.38 7.11 -18.59
N VAL A 204 6.40 5.89 -18.06
CA VAL A 204 5.81 5.57 -16.76
C VAL A 204 6.90 5.32 -15.71
N GLY A 205 6.59 5.65 -14.46
CA GLY A 205 7.43 5.37 -13.30
C GLY A 205 7.27 3.94 -12.78
N ASP A 206 7.83 3.67 -11.63
CA ASP A 206 7.87 2.34 -11.00
C ASP A 206 6.49 1.74 -10.74
N GLU A 207 5.50 2.58 -10.49
CA GLU A 207 4.13 2.16 -10.19
C GLU A 207 3.18 2.26 -11.39
N GLY A 208 3.71 2.58 -12.58
CA GLY A 208 2.95 2.62 -13.81
C GLY A 208 2.26 3.95 -14.12
N GLY A 209 2.37 4.96 -13.26
CA GLY A 209 1.88 6.31 -13.52
C GLY A 209 2.80 7.08 -14.46
N PHE A 210 2.25 8.03 -15.22
CA PHE A 210 3.05 8.89 -16.10
C PHE A 210 3.94 9.83 -15.29
N ALA A 211 5.11 10.16 -15.83
CA ALA A 211 6.12 10.96 -15.15
C ALA A 211 6.57 12.18 -15.99
N PRO A 212 5.65 13.07 -16.42
CA PRO A 212 6.02 14.24 -17.21
C PRO A 212 6.66 15.34 -16.32
N ASN A 213 7.45 16.21 -16.94
CA ASN A 213 7.80 17.49 -16.33
C ASN A 213 6.62 18.45 -16.43
N LEU A 214 6.23 19.06 -15.32
CA LEU A 214 5.13 20.01 -15.24
C LEU A 214 5.59 21.28 -14.51
N GLY A 215 4.85 22.38 -14.66
CA GLY A 215 5.18 23.67 -14.05
C GLY A 215 4.87 23.74 -12.56
N SER A 216 3.97 22.89 -12.05
CA SER A 216 3.55 22.87 -10.65
C SER A 216 2.81 21.58 -10.31
N ASN A 217 2.59 21.33 -9.02
CA ASN A 217 1.71 20.25 -8.56
C ASN A 217 0.26 20.49 -9.05
N GLU A 218 -0.19 21.74 -9.08
CA GLU A 218 -1.54 22.07 -9.58
C GLU A 218 -1.70 21.75 -11.06
N GLU A 219 -0.68 21.93 -11.88
CA GLU A 219 -0.74 21.55 -13.30
C GLU A 219 -1.01 20.05 -13.48
N ALA A 220 -0.49 19.21 -12.58
CA ALA A 220 -0.83 17.78 -12.55
C ALA A 220 -2.33 17.56 -12.37
N LEU A 221 -2.96 18.31 -11.46
CA LEU A 221 -4.41 18.24 -11.25
C LEU A 221 -5.19 18.73 -12.48
N VAL A 222 -4.73 19.77 -13.14
CA VAL A 222 -5.35 20.32 -14.36
C VAL A 222 -5.33 19.30 -15.51
N VAL A 223 -4.20 18.64 -15.74
CA VAL A 223 -4.13 17.63 -16.83
C VAL A 223 -4.98 16.40 -16.52
N ILE A 224 -5.08 16.02 -15.25
CA ILE A 224 -5.98 14.93 -14.83
C ILE A 224 -7.44 15.32 -15.01
N GLU A 225 -7.85 16.52 -14.61
CA GLU A 225 -9.20 17.05 -14.83
C GLU A 225 -9.58 17.01 -16.31
N GLN A 226 -8.67 17.43 -17.17
CA GLN A 226 -8.87 17.36 -18.64
C GLN A 226 -9.04 15.90 -19.10
N ALA A 227 -8.23 14.99 -18.59
CA ALA A 227 -8.30 13.57 -18.94
C ALA A 227 -9.63 12.94 -18.50
N VAL A 228 -10.10 13.27 -17.31
CA VAL A 228 -11.41 12.80 -16.80
C VAL A 228 -12.55 13.24 -17.70
N ALA A 229 -12.57 14.53 -18.09
CA ALA A 229 -13.57 15.08 -18.98
C ALA A 229 -13.50 14.44 -20.38
N ASN A 230 -12.30 14.27 -20.94
CA ASN A 230 -12.10 13.66 -22.24
C ASN A 230 -12.51 12.18 -22.26
N ALA A 231 -12.40 11.49 -21.14
CA ALA A 231 -12.87 10.10 -20.99
C ALA A 231 -14.41 10.00 -20.84
N GLY A 232 -15.11 11.12 -20.72
CA GLY A 232 -16.57 11.17 -20.61
C GLY A 232 -17.08 11.02 -19.18
N TYR A 233 -16.22 11.23 -18.17
CA TYR A 233 -16.60 11.17 -16.77
C TYR A 233 -16.66 12.56 -16.14
N GLN A 234 -17.37 12.66 -15.02
CA GLN A 234 -17.55 13.90 -14.29
C GLN A 234 -16.73 13.89 -13.01
N LEU A 235 -15.70 14.78 -12.95
CA LEU A 235 -14.89 14.96 -11.77
C LEU A 235 -15.73 15.49 -10.59
N GLY A 236 -15.55 14.88 -9.42
CA GLY A 236 -16.35 15.17 -8.22
C GLY A 236 -17.57 14.30 -8.04
N LYS A 237 -18.10 13.72 -9.13
CA LYS A 237 -19.27 12.83 -9.10
C LYS A 237 -18.91 11.37 -9.37
N ASP A 238 -18.38 11.10 -10.55
CA ASP A 238 -17.98 9.75 -10.94
C ASP A 238 -16.62 9.38 -10.37
N VAL A 239 -15.73 10.37 -10.31
CA VAL A 239 -14.32 10.24 -9.93
C VAL A 239 -13.95 11.36 -8.99
N THR A 240 -13.18 11.02 -7.95
CA THR A 240 -12.52 11.98 -7.08
C THR A 240 -11.00 11.77 -7.12
N LEU A 241 -10.25 12.65 -6.49
CA LEU A 241 -8.79 12.65 -6.50
C LEU A 241 -8.23 12.31 -5.13
N ALA A 242 -7.03 11.73 -5.12
CA ALA A 242 -6.24 11.52 -3.93
C ALA A 242 -4.79 11.87 -4.20
N LEU A 243 -4.09 12.33 -3.17
CA LEU A 243 -2.68 12.68 -3.21
C LEU A 243 -1.91 11.79 -2.23
N ASP A 244 -0.69 11.44 -2.61
CA ASP A 244 0.36 11.04 -1.68
C ASP A 244 1.49 12.07 -1.79
N CYS A 245 1.63 12.91 -0.78
CA CYS A 245 2.64 13.95 -0.76
C CYS A 245 4.03 13.38 -0.48
N ALA A 246 4.12 12.31 0.31
CA ALA A 246 5.38 11.79 0.83
C ALA A 246 6.25 12.93 1.38
N ALA A 247 5.66 13.77 2.22
CA ALA A 247 6.23 15.08 2.59
C ALA A 247 7.55 14.99 3.36
N SER A 248 7.86 13.83 3.96
CA SER A 248 9.18 13.60 4.58
C SER A 248 10.33 13.75 3.58
N GLU A 249 10.09 13.48 2.30
CA GLU A 249 11.11 13.56 1.25
C GLU A 249 11.56 15.01 0.95
N PHE A 250 10.70 15.99 1.20
CA PHE A 250 11.02 17.41 1.00
C PHE A 250 10.99 18.26 2.29
N TYR A 251 11.04 17.63 3.45
CA TYR A 251 11.15 18.30 4.75
C TYR A 251 12.62 18.49 5.12
N ARG A 252 13.03 19.75 5.26
CA ARG A 252 14.41 20.13 5.58
C ARG A 252 14.40 21.30 6.57
N ASP A 253 15.11 21.14 7.69
CA ASP A 253 15.31 22.20 8.69
C ASP A 253 13.99 22.85 9.15
N GLY A 254 12.96 22.06 9.38
CA GLY A 254 11.65 22.53 9.82
C GLY A 254 10.79 23.18 8.72
N GLN A 255 11.21 23.09 7.48
CA GLN A 255 10.50 23.66 6.32
C GLN A 255 10.18 22.58 5.28
N TYR A 256 9.06 22.75 4.61
CA TYR A 256 8.65 21.95 3.46
C TYR A 256 9.08 22.66 2.18
N ASP A 257 10.07 22.10 1.50
CA ASP A 257 10.71 22.71 0.32
C ASP A 257 10.16 22.09 -0.97
N LEU A 258 9.24 22.80 -1.61
CA LEU A 258 8.73 22.44 -2.93
C LEU A 258 9.66 23.05 -3.99
N SER A 259 10.80 22.41 -4.20
CA SER A 259 11.85 22.91 -5.11
C SER A 259 11.38 23.04 -6.56
N GLY A 260 10.47 22.17 -7.01
CA GLY A 260 9.87 22.22 -8.35
C GLY A 260 9.01 23.46 -8.58
N GLU A 261 8.50 24.07 -7.52
CA GLU A 261 7.72 25.31 -7.57
C GLU A 261 8.49 26.53 -7.03
N GLY A 262 9.68 26.31 -6.48
CA GLY A 262 10.47 27.39 -5.86
C GLY A 262 9.82 27.95 -4.59
N LYS A 263 9.08 27.14 -3.84
CA LYS A 263 8.34 27.56 -2.64
C LYS A 263 8.81 26.79 -1.41
N GLN A 264 8.80 27.48 -0.27
CA GLN A 264 9.05 26.88 1.05
C GLN A 264 7.92 27.23 2.00
N PHE A 265 7.55 26.29 2.85
CA PHE A 265 6.45 26.43 3.79
C PHE A 265 6.84 25.94 5.19
N SER A 266 6.30 26.62 6.22
CA SER A 266 6.20 26.03 7.55
C SER A 266 5.18 24.90 7.56
N SER A 267 5.09 24.15 8.66
CA SER A 267 4.07 23.08 8.82
C SER A 267 2.65 23.61 8.58
N ASN A 268 2.31 24.74 9.21
CA ASN A 268 1.00 25.34 9.03
C ASN A 268 0.80 25.88 7.61
N GLY A 269 1.84 26.49 7.04
CA GLY A 269 1.81 27.00 5.66
C GLY A 269 1.57 25.92 4.62
N PHE A 270 2.22 24.76 4.76
CA PHE A 270 2.01 23.64 3.85
C PHE A 270 0.63 23.00 4.05
N SER A 271 0.15 22.91 5.30
CA SER A 271 -1.22 22.47 5.57
C SER A 271 -2.25 23.39 4.90
N ASP A 272 -2.03 24.70 4.93
CA ASP A 272 -2.88 25.67 4.26
C ASP A 272 -2.83 25.54 2.73
N TYR A 273 -1.64 25.30 2.18
CA TYR A 273 -1.47 24.98 0.75
C TYR A 273 -2.30 23.77 0.32
N LEU A 274 -2.24 22.68 1.10
CA LEU A 274 -3.06 21.49 0.84
C LEU A 274 -4.55 21.78 0.94
N ALA A 275 -4.96 22.58 1.93
CA ALA A 275 -6.36 22.98 2.10
C ALA A 275 -6.89 23.77 0.90
N GLU A 276 -6.08 24.67 0.34
CA GLU A 276 -6.44 25.43 -0.86
C GLU A 276 -6.61 24.51 -2.08
N LEU A 277 -5.75 23.51 -2.25
CA LEU A 277 -5.91 22.53 -3.32
C LEU A 277 -7.22 21.71 -3.14
N CYS A 278 -7.52 21.29 -1.91
CA CYS A 278 -8.74 20.55 -1.61
C CYS A 278 -10.02 21.38 -1.79
N ASP A 279 -9.93 22.71 -1.63
CA ASP A 279 -11.06 23.61 -1.89
C ASP A 279 -11.34 23.80 -3.39
N ARG A 280 -10.31 23.74 -4.21
CA ARG A 280 -10.39 23.96 -5.67
C ARG A 280 -10.62 22.70 -6.48
N TYR A 281 -10.20 21.54 -5.97
CA TYR A 281 -10.32 20.24 -6.64
C TYR A 281 -10.98 19.24 -5.70
N PRO A 282 -11.72 18.25 -6.21
CA PRO A 282 -12.35 17.22 -5.36
C PRO A 282 -11.35 16.18 -4.88
N ILE A 283 -10.39 16.61 -4.07
CA ILE A 283 -9.39 15.78 -3.40
C ILE A 283 -10.00 15.29 -2.10
N LEU A 284 -10.28 13.99 -2.00
CA LEU A 284 -10.91 13.40 -0.81
C LEU A 284 -9.94 12.67 0.10
N SER A 285 -8.68 12.50 -0.31
CA SER A 285 -7.68 11.79 0.48
C SER A 285 -6.30 12.41 0.25
N VAL A 286 -5.59 12.65 1.34
CA VAL A 286 -4.19 13.13 1.34
C VAL A 286 -3.39 12.20 2.24
N GLU A 287 -2.40 11.53 1.66
CA GLU A 287 -1.47 10.66 2.37
C GLU A 287 -0.17 11.41 2.65
N ASP A 288 0.35 11.24 3.86
CA ASP A 288 1.61 11.82 4.33
C ASP A 288 1.78 13.30 3.92
N GLY A 289 0.76 14.08 4.25
CA GLY A 289 0.74 15.52 3.98
C GLY A 289 1.81 16.30 4.72
N LEU A 290 2.36 15.75 5.81
CA LEU A 290 3.46 16.32 6.58
C LEU A 290 4.49 15.23 6.92
N ASP A 291 5.67 15.66 7.40
CA ASP A 291 6.76 14.78 7.80
C ASP A 291 6.37 13.84 8.95
N GLU A 292 6.93 12.64 8.93
CA GLU A 292 6.65 11.59 9.91
C GLU A 292 6.98 11.97 11.35
N SER A 293 7.85 12.96 11.58
CA SER A 293 8.20 13.48 12.89
C SER A 293 7.44 14.75 13.31
N ASP A 294 6.72 15.38 12.40
CA ASP A 294 6.03 16.65 12.60
C ASP A 294 4.62 16.46 13.18
N TRP A 295 4.54 15.89 14.36
CA TRP A 295 3.26 15.51 14.98
C TRP A 295 2.41 16.72 15.37
N ASP A 296 3.02 17.83 15.79
CA ASP A 296 2.28 19.06 16.08
C ASP A 296 1.67 19.65 14.79
N GLY A 297 2.43 19.58 13.70
CA GLY A 297 1.92 19.94 12.38
C GLY A 297 0.76 19.04 11.94
N TRP A 298 0.86 17.73 12.16
CA TRP A 298 -0.20 16.79 11.88
C TRP A 298 -1.48 17.06 12.68
N GLU A 299 -1.36 17.48 13.93
CA GLU A 299 -2.52 17.90 14.72
C GLU A 299 -3.21 19.12 14.10
N TYR A 300 -2.44 20.11 13.65
CA TYR A 300 -2.98 21.28 12.95
C TYR A 300 -3.68 20.87 11.65
N LEU A 301 -3.02 20.06 10.81
CA LEU A 301 -3.57 19.57 9.56
C LEU A 301 -4.89 18.81 9.78
N THR A 302 -4.94 17.95 10.80
CA THR A 302 -6.12 17.13 11.10
C THR A 302 -7.29 18.01 11.55
N ARG A 303 -7.04 19.02 12.39
CA ARG A 303 -8.09 19.98 12.77
C ARG A 303 -8.61 20.76 11.58
N LYS A 304 -7.72 21.11 10.65
CA LYS A 304 -8.06 21.93 9.47
C LYS A 304 -8.83 21.16 8.41
N LEU A 305 -8.41 19.95 8.07
CA LEU A 305 -8.93 19.17 6.94
C LEU A 305 -9.68 17.89 7.32
N GLY A 306 -9.46 17.36 8.50
CA GLY A 306 -9.90 15.99 8.85
C GLY A 306 -11.40 15.76 8.86
N GLN A 307 -12.22 16.81 8.87
CA GLN A 307 -13.67 16.70 8.77
C GLN A 307 -14.16 16.52 7.32
N LYS A 308 -13.34 16.89 6.35
CA LYS A 308 -13.69 16.89 4.91
C LYS A 308 -12.85 15.95 4.08
N VAL A 309 -11.63 15.65 4.54
CA VAL A 309 -10.62 14.93 3.78
C VAL A 309 -10.07 13.78 4.62
N GLN A 310 -9.92 12.63 3.99
CA GLN A 310 -9.21 11.49 4.58
C GLN A 310 -7.72 11.81 4.66
N LEU A 311 -7.16 11.75 5.87
CA LEU A 311 -5.75 12.02 6.13
C LEU A 311 -5.06 10.71 6.50
N VAL A 312 -4.31 10.18 5.55
CA VAL A 312 -3.70 8.86 5.65
C VAL A 312 -2.27 8.97 6.17
N GLY A 313 -1.95 8.22 7.23
CA GLY A 313 -0.57 8.07 7.69
C GLY A 313 0.07 6.80 7.10
N ASP A 314 1.12 6.99 6.29
CA ASP A 314 2.01 5.94 5.79
C ASP A 314 3.28 5.90 6.64
N ASP A 315 4.27 6.73 6.36
CA ASP A 315 5.49 6.83 7.15
C ASP A 315 5.20 7.24 8.60
N LEU A 316 4.12 7.97 8.80
CA LEU A 316 3.65 8.39 10.13
C LEU A 316 3.37 7.20 11.06
N PHE A 317 2.76 6.13 10.56
CA PHE A 317 2.30 4.99 11.37
C PHE A 317 3.05 3.68 11.08
N VAL A 318 3.64 3.53 9.91
CA VAL A 318 4.40 2.34 9.44
C VAL A 318 3.73 1.00 9.76
N THR A 319 2.39 0.95 9.64
CA THR A 319 1.58 -0.24 9.96
C THR A 319 1.79 -0.76 11.39
N ASN A 320 2.25 0.11 12.29
CA ASN A 320 2.59 -0.24 13.66
C ASN A 320 1.46 0.17 14.61
N SER A 321 0.82 -0.81 15.25
CA SER A 321 -0.33 -0.58 16.13
C SER A 321 -0.01 0.30 17.35
N ARG A 322 1.22 0.24 17.87
CA ARG A 322 1.64 1.12 19.01
C ARG A 322 1.71 2.58 18.57
N ILE A 323 2.29 2.84 17.40
CA ILE A 323 2.38 4.21 16.87
C ILE A 323 0.99 4.71 16.48
N LEU A 324 0.18 3.85 15.86
CA LEU A 324 -1.22 4.18 15.54
C LEU A 324 -2.01 4.55 16.81
N LYS A 325 -1.84 3.79 17.88
CA LYS A 325 -2.50 4.08 19.17
C LYS A 325 -2.17 5.46 19.69
N GLU A 326 -0.89 5.87 19.60
CA GLU A 326 -0.47 7.23 19.98
C GLU A 326 -1.13 8.27 19.08
N GLY A 327 -1.16 8.05 17.76
CA GLY A 327 -1.82 8.94 16.80
C GLY A 327 -3.31 9.10 17.09
N ILE A 328 -3.99 8.01 17.39
CA ILE A 328 -5.41 8.03 17.79
C ILE A 328 -5.61 8.88 19.03
N SER A 329 -4.78 8.70 20.06
CA SER A 329 -4.88 9.44 21.33
C SER A 329 -4.65 10.94 21.16
N ARG A 330 -3.81 11.35 20.19
CA ARG A 330 -3.52 12.75 19.87
C ARG A 330 -4.43 13.34 18.81
N GLY A 331 -5.31 12.55 18.20
CA GLY A 331 -6.17 13.01 17.11
C GLY A 331 -5.38 13.36 15.84
N VAL A 332 -4.37 12.56 15.52
CA VAL A 332 -3.48 12.74 14.36
C VAL A 332 -3.91 11.83 13.23
N GLY A 333 -4.20 12.41 12.06
CA GLY A 333 -4.74 11.67 10.93
C GLY A 333 -6.16 11.14 11.19
N ASN A 334 -6.71 10.40 10.23
CA ASN A 334 -7.98 9.68 10.38
C ASN A 334 -8.04 8.40 9.53
N SER A 335 -6.88 8.00 8.99
CA SER A 335 -6.72 6.78 8.18
C SER A 335 -5.29 6.28 8.29
N ILE A 336 -5.09 4.98 8.09
CA ILE A 336 -3.78 4.35 8.06
C ILE A 336 -3.55 3.66 6.72
N LEU A 337 -2.35 3.81 6.16
CA LEU A 337 -1.90 2.98 5.05
C LEU A 337 -1.34 1.67 5.62
N ILE A 338 -1.74 0.55 5.03
CA ILE A 338 -1.36 -0.79 5.48
C ILE A 338 -0.39 -1.41 4.49
N LYS A 339 0.85 -1.55 4.90
CA LYS A 339 1.92 -2.22 4.17
C LYS A 339 2.50 -3.32 5.06
N PHE A 340 2.11 -4.55 4.84
CA PHE A 340 2.48 -5.65 5.75
C PHE A 340 4.00 -5.86 5.90
N ASN A 341 4.82 -5.43 4.94
CA ASN A 341 6.27 -5.51 5.06
C ASN A 341 6.89 -4.42 5.95
N GLN A 342 6.14 -3.35 6.29
CA GLN A 342 6.59 -2.35 7.27
C GLN A 342 6.60 -2.90 8.69
N ILE A 343 5.79 -3.91 8.96
CA ILE A 343 5.66 -4.55 10.27
C ILE A 343 6.16 -5.99 10.29
N GLY A 344 5.90 -6.79 9.26
CA GLY A 344 6.56 -8.06 9.02
C GLY A 344 5.78 -9.33 9.31
N THR A 345 4.55 -9.28 9.82
CA THR A 345 3.68 -10.45 9.97
C THR A 345 2.25 -10.13 9.57
N LEU A 346 1.51 -11.14 9.14
CA LEU A 346 0.07 -11.02 8.88
C LEU A 346 -0.70 -10.72 10.17
N SER A 347 -0.33 -11.32 11.29
CA SER A 347 -0.99 -11.09 12.58
C SER A 347 -0.91 -9.64 13.03
N GLU A 348 0.27 -9.03 13.00
CA GLU A 348 0.45 -7.61 13.35
C GLU A 348 -0.28 -6.69 12.36
N THR A 349 -0.32 -7.07 11.09
CA THR A 349 -1.07 -6.34 10.06
C THR A 349 -2.57 -6.34 10.36
N LEU A 350 -3.13 -7.49 10.71
CA LEU A 350 -4.54 -7.61 11.09
C LEU A 350 -4.86 -6.82 12.36
N ASP A 351 -3.94 -6.80 13.33
CA ASP A 351 -4.10 -6.00 14.56
C ASP A 351 -4.16 -4.50 14.26
N ALA A 352 -3.31 -4.00 13.36
CA ALA A 352 -3.33 -2.59 12.95
C ALA A 352 -4.64 -2.22 12.23
N ILE A 353 -5.14 -3.08 11.34
CA ILE A 353 -6.41 -2.87 10.65
C ILE A 353 -7.58 -2.84 11.66
N LYS A 354 -7.59 -3.78 12.59
CA LYS A 354 -8.61 -3.85 13.64
C LYS A 354 -8.61 -2.61 14.54
N MET A 355 -7.43 -2.20 15.00
CA MET A 355 -7.29 -1.01 15.84
C MET A 355 -7.78 0.25 15.11
N ALA A 356 -7.44 0.42 13.85
CA ALA A 356 -7.91 1.53 13.04
C ALA A 356 -9.43 1.56 12.97
N ARG A 357 -10.06 0.42 12.65
CA ARG A 357 -11.51 0.29 12.57
C ARG A 357 -12.20 0.63 13.88
N GLU A 358 -11.71 0.09 15.00
CA GLU A 358 -12.29 0.32 16.34
C GLU A 358 -12.21 1.78 16.75
N ALA A 359 -11.22 2.52 16.27
CA ALA A 359 -11.05 3.96 16.51
C ALA A 359 -11.81 4.85 15.52
N GLY A 360 -12.51 4.26 14.55
CA GLY A 360 -13.19 5.00 13.49
C GLY A 360 -12.24 5.55 12.41
N TYR A 361 -11.01 5.06 12.34
CA TYR A 361 -10.08 5.33 11.23
C TYR A 361 -10.40 4.39 10.07
N THR A 362 -10.17 4.85 8.85
CA THR A 362 -10.16 4.00 7.68
C THR A 362 -8.79 3.35 7.49
N ALA A 363 -8.74 2.28 6.71
CA ALA A 363 -7.51 1.61 6.32
C ALA A 363 -7.43 1.49 4.81
N VAL A 364 -6.25 1.74 4.25
CA VAL A 364 -5.96 1.58 2.82
C VAL A 364 -4.91 0.50 2.68
N ILE A 365 -5.25 -0.61 2.06
CA ILE A 365 -4.30 -1.69 1.78
C ILE A 365 -3.40 -1.26 0.63
N SER A 366 -2.08 -1.36 0.80
CA SER A 366 -1.13 -0.77 -0.14
C SER A 366 -0.06 -1.75 -0.61
N HIS A 367 0.34 -1.58 -1.87
CA HIS A 367 1.56 -2.14 -2.44
C HIS A 367 2.80 -1.38 -1.97
N ARG A 368 3.96 -1.78 -2.51
CA ARG A 368 5.21 -1.01 -2.43
C ARG A 368 5.73 -0.71 -3.84
N SER A 369 6.75 0.17 -3.94
CA SER A 369 7.36 0.51 -5.23
C SER A 369 7.99 -0.70 -5.91
N GLY A 370 8.68 -1.55 -5.16
CA GLY A 370 9.18 -2.85 -5.63
C GLY A 370 8.18 -3.96 -5.33
N GLU A 371 7.52 -4.45 -6.36
CA GLU A 371 6.52 -5.50 -6.27
C GLU A 371 6.90 -6.73 -7.08
N THR A 372 6.16 -7.81 -6.87
CA THR A 372 6.24 -9.04 -7.65
C THR A 372 4.87 -9.36 -8.23
N GLU A 373 4.72 -10.52 -8.85
CA GLU A 373 3.41 -11.04 -9.28
C GLU A 373 2.51 -11.49 -8.12
N ASP A 374 2.98 -11.47 -6.88
CA ASP A 374 2.19 -11.81 -5.69
C ASP A 374 0.98 -10.88 -5.55
N THR A 375 -0.19 -11.46 -5.30
CA THR A 375 -1.48 -10.74 -5.24
C THR A 375 -2.12 -10.74 -3.85
N THR A 376 -1.37 -11.09 -2.82
CA THR A 376 -1.88 -11.23 -1.44
C THR A 376 -2.63 -10.01 -0.96
N ILE A 377 -2.19 -8.80 -1.31
CA ILE A 377 -2.86 -7.56 -0.88
C ILE A 377 -4.29 -7.43 -1.39
N ALA A 378 -4.62 -8.01 -2.54
CA ALA A 378 -5.99 -8.03 -3.05
C ALA A 378 -6.89 -8.87 -2.13
N ASP A 379 -6.47 -10.07 -1.78
CA ASP A 379 -7.18 -10.94 -0.85
C ASP A 379 -7.27 -10.32 0.56
N LEU A 380 -6.21 -9.65 1.01
CA LEU A 380 -6.20 -8.94 2.29
C LEU A 380 -7.26 -7.83 2.32
N ALA A 381 -7.35 -7.03 1.28
CA ALA A 381 -8.34 -5.94 1.21
C ALA A 381 -9.78 -6.47 1.25
N VAL A 382 -10.06 -7.56 0.53
CA VAL A 382 -11.40 -8.18 0.49
C VAL A 382 -11.73 -8.87 1.81
N GLY A 383 -10.83 -9.69 2.33
CA GLY A 383 -11.06 -10.51 3.54
C GLY A 383 -11.17 -9.71 4.83
N THR A 384 -10.57 -8.54 4.90
CA THR A 384 -10.65 -7.64 6.05
C THR A 384 -11.76 -6.60 5.93
N CYS A 385 -12.42 -6.49 4.78
CA CYS A 385 -13.33 -5.38 4.46
C CYS A 385 -12.67 -4.01 4.69
N ALA A 386 -11.38 -3.87 4.37
CA ALA A 386 -10.64 -2.62 4.57
C ALA A 386 -11.25 -1.45 3.80
N GLY A 387 -11.87 -1.73 2.67
CA GLY A 387 -12.65 -0.77 1.90
C GLY A 387 -11.88 0.00 0.84
N GLN A 388 -10.55 0.06 0.94
CA GLN A 388 -9.71 0.79 0.00
C GLN A 388 -8.42 0.02 -0.32
N ILE A 389 -7.93 0.17 -1.55
CA ILE A 389 -6.66 -0.41 -1.99
C ILE A 389 -5.88 0.60 -2.83
N LYS A 390 -4.59 0.71 -2.57
CA LYS A 390 -3.65 1.51 -3.34
C LYS A 390 -2.60 0.56 -3.93
N THR A 391 -2.68 0.28 -5.23
CA THR A 391 -1.83 -0.72 -5.88
C THR A 391 -1.30 -0.27 -7.25
N GLY A 392 -1.09 1.03 -7.40
CA GLY A 392 -0.47 1.62 -8.57
C GLY A 392 -1.43 1.93 -9.71
N SER A 393 -0.90 2.04 -10.92
CA SER A 393 -1.63 2.43 -12.11
C SER A 393 -2.21 1.22 -12.86
N LEU A 394 -2.67 1.46 -14.08
CA LEU A 394 -3.39 0.50 -14.93
C LEU A 394 -2.47 -0.18 -15.95
N CYS A 395 -1.17 -0.13 -15.73
CA CYS A 395 -0.17 -0.82 -16.53
C CYS A 395 0.94 -1.37 -15.62
N ARG A 396 1.87 -2.14 -16.18
CA ARG A 396 2.86 -2.98 -15.50
C ARG A 396 2.21 -4.19 -14.81
N SER A 397 2.67 -5.37 -15.17
CA SER A 397 2.07 -6.65 -14.76
C SER A 397 2.06 -6.84 -13.24
N ASP A 398 3.07 -6.30 -12.55
CA ASP A 398 3.17 -6.32 -11.09
C ASP A 398 2.02 -5.57 -10.40
N ARG A 399 1.44 -4.55 -11.05
CA ARG A 399 0.27 -3.79 -10.57
C ARG A 399 -1.03 -4.42 -11.06
N VAL A 400 -1.11 -4.66 -12.37
CA VAL A 400 -2.30 -5.22 -13.03
C VAL A 400 -2.66 -6.61 -12.47
N ALA A 401 -1.70 -7.39 -12.01
CA ALA A 401 -1.95 -8.68 -11.36
C ALA A 401 -2.91 -8.54 -10.17
N LYS A 402 -2.77 -7.48 -9.35
CA LYS A 402 -3.63 -7.22 -8.20
C LYS A 402 -5.05 -6.84 -8.64
N TYR A 403 -5.19 -5.98 -9.65
CA TYR A 403 -6.50 -5.62 -10.21
C TYR A 403 -7.19 -6.84 -10.83
N ASN A 404 -6.47 -7.64 -11.58
CA ASN A 404 -7.02 -8.86 -12.18
C ASN A 404 -7.44 -9.87 -11.10
N ARG A 405 -6.69 -9.97 -10.00
CA ARG A 405 -7.09 -10.78 -8.85
C ARG A 405 -8.42 -10.29 -8.27
N LEU A 406 -8.59 -8.99 -8.11
CA LEU A 406 -9.85 -8.40 -7.63
C LEU A 406 -11.02 -8.66 -8.57
N LEU A 407 -10.80 -8.61 -9.88
CA LEU A 407 -11.84 -8.99 -10.87
C LEU A 407 -12.28 -10.44 -10.70
N ARG A 408 -11.34 -11.37 -10.49
CA ARG A 408 -11.66 -12.79 -10.26
C ARG A 408 -12.39 -13.00 -8.94
N ILE A 409 -12.03 -12.26 -7.90
CA ILE A 409 -12.72 -12.30 -6.60
C ILE A 409 -14.15 -11.77 -6.75
N GLU A 410 -14.34 -10.66 -7.44
CA GLU A 410 -15.68 -10.10 -7.70
C GLU A 410 -16.57 -11.11 -8.42
N GLU A 411 -16.06 -11.76 -9.46
CA GLU A 411 -16.78 -12.81 -10.18
C GLU A 411 -17.16 -13.96 -9.24
N ALA A 412 -16.22 -14.44 -8.42
CA ALA A 412 -16.47 -15.53 -7.48
C ALA A 412 -17.48 -15.18 -6.39
N LEU A 413 -17.51 -13.94 -5.93
CA LEU A 413 -18.46 -13.46 -4.92
C LEU A 413 -19.86 -13.22 -5.50
N GLY A 414 -19.96 -12.91 -6.80
CA GLY A 414 -21.24 -12.62 -7.44
C GLY A 414 -22.00 -11.50 -6.73
N GLU A 415 -23.23 -11.78 -6.30
CA GLU A 415 -24.07 -10.80 -5.60
C GLU A 415 -23.53 -10.36 -4.23
N LYS A 416 -22.59 -11.11 -3.66
CA LYS A 416 -21.92 -10.76 -2.40
C LYS A 416 -20.75 -9.79 -2.60
N ALA A 417 -20.42 -9.45 -3.84
CA ALA A 417 -19.37 -8.49 -4.15
C ALA A 417 -19.89 -7.07 -3.95
N ILE A 418 -19.80 -6.56 -2.73
CA ILE A 418 -20.28 -5.22 -2.37
C ILE A 418 -19.18 -4.20 -2.64
N TYR A 419 -19.51 -3.18 -3.46
CA TYR A 419 -18.65 -2.04 -3.76
C TYR A 419 -19.34 -0.76 -3.32
N ARG A 420 -18.79 -0.07 -2.30
CA ARG A 420 -19.43 1.08 -1.65
C ARG A 420 -18.95 2.43 -2.17
N GLY A 421 -17.94 2.47 -3.03
CA GLY A 421 -17.45 3.70 -3.65
C GLY A 421 -17.09 4.78 -2.63
N ARG A 422 -17.73 5.95 -2.75
CA ARG A 422 -17.45 7.11 -1.88
C ARG A 422 -17.57 6.80 -0.39
N ASN A 423 -18.49 5.92 -0.01
CA ASN A 423 -18.73 5.59 1.40
C ASN A 423 -17.56 4.89 2.10
N GLU A 424 -16.55 4.43 1.34
CA GLU A 424 -15.33 3.86 1.93
C GLU A 424 -14.33 4.92 2.38
N ILE A 425 -14.47 6.17 1.93
CA ILE A 425 -13.53 7.26 2.24
C ILE A 425 -13.96 7.98 3.51
N LYS A 426 -13.00 8.25 4.40
CA LYS A 426 -13.25 8.99 5.64
C LYS A 426 -13.64 10.44 5.33
N GLY A 427 -14.58 11.00 6.11
CA GLY A 427 -15.02 12.39 5.95
C GLY A 427 -16.17 12.61 4.96
N GLN A 428 -16.77 11.53 4.42
CA GLN A 428 -17.86 11.60 3.43
C GLN A 428 -19.23 11.27 4.03
#